data_09bbfeacee74f520a7d5e600f83fc0d6
#
_entry.id   09bbfeacee74f520a7d5e600f83fc0d6
#
_cell.length_a   1.000
_cell.length_b   1.000
_cell.length_c   1.000
_cell.angle_alpha   90.00
_cell.angle_beta   90.00
_cell.angle_gamma   90.00
#
_symmetry.space_group_name_H-M   'P 1'
#
loop_
_entity.id
_entity.type
_entity.pdbx_description
1 polymer ?
#
loop_
_entity_poly.entity_id
_entity_poly.type
_entity_poly.pdbx_seq_one_letter_code
_entity_poly.pdbx_strand_id
1 'polypeptide(L)'
;MPQTDSPNPAPKRRRSALLLGGGGARAAYQVGVLKAIAELVPEGCDNPFPIICGTSAGSINAVALASNASRFHTGVAQIINVWSNFELHHVFYADAKSLFKRIVRWAWSNLGPGTWHKGPSSILDNRPLRDLLNKYISFDRIDESISEGQLHGYALTACSYTSGESTTFYD
;
A
#
# COMPACT_ATOMS: atom_id res chain seq x y z
N MET A 1 -3.46 -52.28 -30.84
CA MET A 1 -2.65 -51.04 -30.78
C MET A 1 -2.99 -50.37 -29.44
N PRO A 2 -2.03 -50.17 -28.52
CA PRO A 2 -2.30 -49.45 -27.28
C PRO A 2 -2.48 -47.96 -27.57
N GLN A 3 -3.57 -47.37 -27.07
CA GLN A 3 -3.78 -45.94 -27.11
C GLN A 3 -2.73 -45.28 -26.20
N THR A 4 -1.94 -44.43 -26.77
CA THR A 4 -1.02 -43.56 -26.01
C THR A 4 -1.88 -42.47 -25.35
N ASP A 5 -2.12 -42.58 -24.03
CA ASP A 5 -2.71 -41.52 -23.23
C ASP A 5 -1.79 -40.27 -23.34
N SER A 6 -2.28 -39.29 -24.07
CA SER A 6 -1.65 -37.96 -24.07
C SER A 6 -1.73 -37.40 -22.64
N PRO A 7 -0.63 -36.90 -22.07
CA PRO A 7 -0.67 -36.32 -20.74
C PRO A 7 -1.65 -35.15 -20.71
N ASN A 8 -2.63 -35.22 -19.79
CA ASN A 8 -3.60 -34.17 -19.57
C ASN A 8 -2.83 -32.85 -19.31
N PRO A 9 -3.08 -31.78 -20.08
CA PRO A 9 -2.38 -30.52 -19.88
C PRO A 9 -2.62 -30.03 -18.46
N ALA A 10 -1.52 -29.71 -17.75
CA ALA A 10 -1.56 -29.19 -16.39
C ALA A 10 -2.58 -28.04 -16.29
N PRO A 11 -3.41 -27.98 -15.25
CA PRO A 11 -4.44 -26.97 -15.14
C PRO A 11 -3.80 -25.58 -15.21
N LYS A 12 -4.23 -24.77 -16.18
CA LYS A 12 -3.79 -23.39 -16.31
C LYS A 12 -4.02 -22.69 -14.98
N ARG A 13 -2.97 -22.32 -14.25
CA ARG A 13 -3.07 -21.52 -13.03
C ARG A 13 -3.88 -20.28 -13.37
N ARG A 14 -5.03 -20.13 -12.74
CA ARG A 14 -5.83 -18.89 -12.85
C ARG A 14 -4.98 -17.77 -12.26
N ARG A 15 -4.66 -16.78 -13.07
CA ARG A 15 -3.96 -15.59 -12.59
C ARG A 15 -5.00 -14.71 -11.91
N SER A 16 -4.83 -14.52 -10.60
CA SER A 16 -5.64 -13.61 -9.80
C SER A 16 -4.88 -12.30 -9.59
N ALA A 17 -5.59 -11.19 -9.52
CA ALA A 17 -5.02 -9.89 -9.14
C ALA A 17 -5.76 -9.36 -7.92
N LEU A 18 -5.02 -8.75 -7.01
CA LEU A 18 -5.56 -8.06 -5.85
C LEU A 18 -5.56 -6.56 -6.12
N LEU A 19 -6.74 -5.94 -6.06
CA LEU A 19 -6.89 -4.50 -6.21
C LEU A 19 -7.34 -3.89 -4.88
N LEU A 20 -6.49 -3.05 -4.28
CA LEU A 20 -6.70 -2.38 -3.00
C LEU A 20 -6.98 -0.89 -3.24
N GLY A 21 -8.26 -0.51 -3.19
CA GLY A 21 -8.71 0.85 -3.45
C GLY A 21 -8.29 1.86 -2.38
N GLY A 22 -8.28 3.13 -2.74
CA GLY A 22 -8.08 4.24 -1.81
C GLY A 22 -9.27 4.40 -0.86
N GLY A 23 -9.09 5.21 0.19
CA GLY A 23 -10.18 5.51 1.11
C GLY A 23 -9.75 5.91 2.53
N GLY A 24 -8.49 6.26 2.71
CA GLY A 24 -7.96 6.64 4.02
C GLY A 24 -8.17 5.52 5.05
N ALA A 25 -8.79 5.82 6.19
CA ALA A 25 -9.05 4.86 7.26
C ALA A 25 -9.89 3.64 6.83
N ARG A 26 -10.68 3.74 5.74
CA ARG A 26 -11.43 2.59 5.22
C ARG A 26 -10.53 1.48 4.68
N ALA A 27 -9.26 1.75 4.43
CA ALA A 27 -8.30 0.70 4.06
C ALA A 27 -8.09 -0.34 5.18
N ALA A 28 -8.45 -0.04 6.43
CA ALA A 28 -8.51 -1.04 7.51
C ALA A 28 -9.50 -2.18 7.24
N TYR A 29 -10.59 -1.93 6.49
CA TYR A 29 -11.50 -2.98 6.05
C TYR A 29 -10.81 -4.01 5.15
N GLN A 30 -9.93 -3.54 4.26
CA GLN A 30 -9.15 -4.42 3.38
C GLN A 30 -8.27 -5.37 4.20
N VAL A 31 -7.73 -4.89 5.31
CA VAL A 31 -6.91 -5.70 6.23
C VAL A 31 -7.73 -6.83 6.85
N GLY A 32 -8.98 -6.56 7.23
CA GLY A 32 -9.90 -7.60 7.70
C GLY A 32 -10.18 -8.66 6.63
N VAL A 33 -10.36 -8.25 5.37
CA VAL A 33 -10.52 -9.19 4.25
C VAL A 33 -9.26 -10.02 4.02
N LEU A 34 -8.07 -9.39 4.04
CA LEU A 34 -6.80 -10.11 3.91
C LEU A 34 -6.59 -11.11 5.04
N LYS A 35 -6.98 -10.75 6.27
CA LYS A 35 -6.97 -11.68 7.41
C LYS A 35 -7.85 -12.91 7.15
N ALA A 36 -9.08 -12.70 6.71
CA ALA A 36 -9.99 -13.81 6.40
C ALA A 36 -9.44 -14.69 5.26
N ILE A 37 -8.80 -14.11 4.25
CA ILE A 37 -8.14 -14.87 3.19
C ILE A 37 -6.98 -15.70 3.77
N ALA A 38 -6.17 -15.11 4.66
CA ALA A 38 -5.08 -15.83 5.30
C ALA A 38 -5.56 -17.04 6.13
N GLU A 39 -6.75 -16.96 6.73
CA GLU A 39 -7.36 -18.08 7.45
C GLU A 39 -7.82 -19.21 6.51
N LEU A 40 -8.01 -18.94 5.22
CA LEU A 40 -8.49 -19.90 4.21
C LEU A 40 -7.37 -20.56 3.40
N VAL A 41 -6.18 -19.98 3.37
CA VAL A 41 -5.05 -20.53 2.62
C VAL A 41 -4.07 -21.26 3.55
N PRO A 42 -3.32 -22.26 3.06
CA PRO A 42 -2.37 -23.00 3.87
C PRO A 42 -1.31 -22.12 4.54
N GLU A 43 -0.95 -22.42 5.79
CA GLU A 43 0.15 -21.74 6.45
C GLU A 43 1.47 -21.87 5.66
N GLY A 44 2.24 -20.79 5.62
CA GLY A 44 3.52 -20.76 4.91
C GLY A 44 3.43 -20.66 3.39
N CYS A 45 2.21 -20.54 2.83
CA CYS A 45 2.09 -20.34 1.39
C CYS A 45 2.61 -18.98 0.94
N ASP A 46 3.03 -18.92 -0.31
CA ASP A 46 3.27 -17.68 -1.02
C ASP A 46 1.99 -16.87 -1.17
N ASN A 47 2.13 -15.60 -1.52
CA ASN A 47 1.00 -14.75 -1.81
C ASN A 47 0.12 -15.34 -2.92
N PRO A 48 -1.20 -15.55 -2.68
CA PRO A 48 -2.11 -16.12 -3.68
C PRO A 48 -2.44 -15.16 -4.83
N PHE A 49 -1.98 -13.92 -4.74
CA PHE A 49 -2.22 -12.87 -5.73
C PHE A 49 -0.90 -12.48 -6.41
N PRO A 50 -0.57 -13.08 -7.55
CA PRO A 50 0.67 -12.77 -8.27
C PRO A 50 0.73 -11.33 -8.80
N ILE A 51 -0.39 -10.62 -8.84
CA ILE A 51 -0.46 -9.21 -9.23
C ILE A 51 -1.14 -8.44 -8.09
N ILE A 52 -0.50 -7.37 -7.62
CA ILE A 52 -1.03 -6.53 -6.54
C ILE A 52 -1.07 -5.07 -7.00
N CYS A 53 -2.26 -4.47 -6.97
CA CYS A 53 -2.45 -3.06 -7.29
C CYS A 53 -3.01 -2.32 -6.08
N GLY A 54 -2.51 -1.12 -5.84
CA GLY A 54 -2.97 -0.27 -4.75
C GLY A 54 -3.14 1.18 -5.14
N THR A 55 -4.09 1.88 -4.51
CA THR A 55 -4.30 3.31 -4.70
C THR A 55 -4.37 4.01 -3.34
N SER A 56 -3.61 5.10 -3.15
CA SER A 56 -3.60 5.90 -1.91
C SER A 56 -3.33 5.02 -0.68
N ALA A 57 -4.21 5.00 0.32
CA ALA A 57 -4.08 4.12 1.49
C ALA A 57 -4.02 2.63 1.12
N GLY A 58 -4.67 2.21 0.03
CA GLY A 58 -4.54 0.85 -0.50
C GLY A 58 -3.16 0.55 -1.07
N SER A 59 -2.40 1.56 -1.53
CA SER A 59 -1.00 1.38 -1.93
C SER A 59 -0.10 0.98 -0.76
N ILE A 60 -0.40 1.47 0.44
CA ILE A 60 0.34 1.10 1.67
C ILE A 60 0.14 -0.40 1.96
N ASN A 61 -1.12 -0.87 1.93
CA ASN A 61 -1.41 -2.29 2.10
C ASN A 61 -0.80 -3.14 0.98
N ALA A 62 -0.87 -2.66 -0.26
CA ALA A 62 -0.35 -3.34 -1.44
C ALA A 62 1.17 -3.55 -1.34
N VAL A 63 1.95 -2.50 -1.06
CA VAL A 63 3.40 -2.59 -0.98
C VAL A 63 3.86 -3.40 0.23
N ALA A 64 3.17 -3.31 1.37
CA ALA A 64 3.47 -4.12 2.54
C ALA A 64 3.23 -5.61 2.27
N LEU A 65 2.20 -5.94 1.50
CA LEU A 65 1.92 -7.31 1.08
C LEU A 65 2.95 -7.79 0.04
N ALA A 66 3.28 -6.97 -0.96
CA ALA A 66 4.27 -7.27 -1.98
C ALA A 66 5.65 -7.55 -1.36
N SER A 67 6.08 -6.76 -0.37
CA SER A 67 7.35 -6.97 0.34
C SER A 67 7.39 -8.26 1.19
N ASN A 68 6.29 -8.99 1.29
CA ASN A 68 6.16 -10.27 1.99
C ASN A 68 5.51 -11.34 1.08
N ALA A 69 5.66 -11.23 -0.23
CA ALA A 69 5.00 -12.12 -1.18
C ALA A 69 5.38 -13.60 -1.01
N SER A 70 6.59 -13.90 -0.57
CA SER A 70 7.04 -15.26 -0.23
C SER A 70 6.47 -15.81 1.08
N ARG A 71 5.78 -14.98 1.88
CA ARG A 71 5.24 -15.34 3.21
C ARG A 71 3.93 -14.59 3.48
N PHE A 72 2.86 -14.98 2.82
CA PHE A 72 1.59 -14.28 2.84
C PHE A 72 1.05 -14.01 4.26
N HIS A 73 1.02 -15.01 5.12
CA HIS A 73 0.54 -14.87 6.51
C HIS A 73 1.37 -13.86 7.32
N THR A 74 2.69 -13.86 7.13
CA THR A 74 3.59 -12.89 7.78
C THR A 74 3.26 -11.46 7.31
N GLY A 75 3.06 -11.27 6.00
CA GLY A 75 2.66 -9.99 5.43
C GLY A 75 1.33 -9.48 5.98
N VAL A 76 0.33 -10.34 6.03
CA VAL A 76 -0.99 -10.02 6.59
C VAL A 76 -0.90 -9.69 8.08
N ALA A 77 -0.17 -10.49 8.88
CA ALA A 77 0.01 -10.24 10.31
C ALA A 77 0.71 -8.89 10.56
N GLN A 78 1.70 -8.55 9.74
CA GLN A 78 2.40 -7.27 9.81
C GLN A 78 1.46 -6.10 9.53
N ILE A 79 0.62 -6.21 8.49
CA ILE A 79 -0.37 -5.17 8.16
C ILE A 79 -1.39 -5.03 9.29
N ILE A 80 -1.89 -6.13 9.85
CA ILE A 80 -2.80 -6.13 11.00
C ILE A 80 -2.16 -5.39 12.18
N ASN A 81 -0.89 -5.70 12.51
CA ASN A 81 -0.19 -5.05 13.60
C ASN A 81 -0.07 -3.54 13.38
N VAL A 82 0.25 -3.09 12.18
CA VAL A 82 0.30 -1.66 11.83
C VAL A 82 -1.06 -1.01 12.04
N TRP A 83 -2.13 -1.58 11.50
CA TRP A 83 -3.47 -0.99 11.59
C TRP A 83 -4.09 -1.07 13.00
N SER A 84 -3.77 -2.10 13.79
CA SER A 84 -4.24 -2.23 15.18
C SER A 84 -3.59 -1.22 16.12
N ASN A 85 -2.37 -0.79 15.80
CA ASN A 85 -1.63 0.20 16.57
C ASN A 85 -1.61 1.57 15.88
N PHE A 86 -2.49 1.76 14.88
CA PHE A 86 -2.52 2.96 14.07
C PHE A 86 -3.18 4.10 14.82
N GLU A 87 -2.39 5.10 15.19
CA GLU A 87 -2.87 6.34 15.73
C GLU A 87 -2.55 7.50 14.79
N LEU A 88 -3.35 8.56 14.81
CA LEU A 88 -3.17 9.71 13.92
C LEU A 88 -1.76 10.32 13.99
N HIS A 89 -1.12 10.26 15.14
CA HIS A 89 0.25 10.75 15.30
C HIS A 89 1.30 9.90 14.56
N HIS A 90 0.99 8.65 14.20
CA HIS A 90 1.87 7.81 13.37
C HIS A 90 1.88 8.24 11.89
N VAL A 91 0.90 9.03 11.47
CA VAL A 91 0.80 9.51 10.09
C VAL A 91 1.19 10.97 9.97
N PHE A 92 0.78 11.77 10.95
CA PHE A 92 1.00 13.20 10.95
C PHE A 92 1.43 13.69 12.33
N TYR A 93 2.40 14.56 12.38
CA TYR A 93 2.62 15.38 13.56
C TYR A 93 1.45 16.36 13.71
N ALA A 94 0.40 15.94 14.37
CA ALA A 94 -0.78 16.74 14.66
C ALA A 94 -0.77 17.18 16.12
N ASP A 95 0.15 18.07 16.48
CA ASP A 95 -0.05 18.89 17.68
C ASP A 95 -1.12 19.93 17.35
N ALA A 96 -2.18 19.99 18.16
CA ALA A 96 -3.33 20.90 17.95
C ALA A 96 -2.88 22.36 17.79
N LYS A 97 -1.82 22.78 18.50
CA LYS A 97 -1.24 24.14 18.37
C LYS A 97 -0.53 24.34 17.04
N SER A 98 0.21 23.34 16.56
CA SER A 98 0.91 23.40 15.28
C SER A 98 -0.07 23.33 14.12
N LEU A 99 -1.11 22.51 14.22
CA LEU A 99 -2.19 22.41 13.25
C LEU A 99 -2.94 23.75 13.15
N PHE A 100 -3.31 24.34 14.29
CA PHE A 100 -3.98 25.65 14.33
C PHE A 100 -3.09 26.74 13.70
N LYS A 101 -1.80 26.83 14.05
CA LYS A 101 -0.87 27.79 13.42
C LYS A 101 -0.78 27.60 11.91
N ARG A 102 -0.81 26.37 11.42
CA ARG A 102 -0.74 26.06 9.98
C ARG A 102 -2.04 26.43 9.27
N ILE A 103 -3.19 26.15 9.87
CA ILE A 103 -4.50 26.56 9.35
C ILE A 103 -4.60 28.10 9.29
N VAL A 104 -4.23 28.79 10.36
CA VAL A 104 -4.23 30.26 10.40
C VAL A 104 -3.28 30.83 9.34
N ARG A 105 -2.08 30.30 9.22
CA ARG A 105 -1.11 30.73 8.21
C ARG A 105 -1.60 30.46 6.79
N TRP A 106 -2.23 29.32 6.55
CA TRP A 106 -2.84 28.97 5.27
C TRP A 106 -4.02 29.90 4.94
N ALA A 107 -4.91 30.15 5.89
CA ALA A 107 -6.02 31.11 5.73
C ALA A 107 -5.50 32.51 5.44
N TRP A 108 -4.47 32.95 6.16
CA TRP A 108 -3.87 34.26 5.96
C TRP A 108 -3.20 34.39 4.59
N SER A 109 -2.54 33.34 4.09
CA SER A 109 -1.93 33.35 2.76
C SER A 109 -2.95 33.37 1.61
N ASN A 110 -4.18 32.92 1.86
CA ASN A 110 -5.25 32.88 0.84
C ASN A 110 -6.21 34.09 0.93
N LEU A 111 -6.18 34.86 2.01
CA LEU A 111 -7.08 36.02 2.24
C LEU A 111 -6.35 37.37 2.06
N GLY A 112 -5.04 37.37 1.89
CA GLY A 112 -4.24 38.59 1.70
C GLY A 112 -4.28 39.09 0.25
N PRO A 113 -4.37 40.42 0.01
CA PRO A 113 -4.26 40.99 -1.32
C PRO A 113 -2.80 40.99 -1.75
N GLY A 114 -2.39 40.02 -2.56
CA GLY A 114 -1.05 40.03 -3.14
C GLY A 114 -0.43 38.63 -3.28
N THR A 115 -0.19 38.30 -4.50
CA THR A 115 0.49 37.15 -5.09
C THR A 115 1.82 36.79 -4.44
N TRP A 116 1.82 36.07 -3.32
CA TRP A 116 3.02 35.37 -2.84
C TRP A 116 2.67 33.89 -2.63
N HIS A 117 2.73 33.14 -3.73
CA HIS A 117 2.48 31.71 -3.82
C HIS A 117 3.63 30.88 -3.22
N LYS A 118 3.90 31.03 -1.93
CA LYS A 118 4.72 30.12 -1.14
C LYS A 118 4.06 29.80 0.18
N GLY A 119 2.80 29.34 0.11
CA GLY A 119 2.18 28.61 1.21
C GLY A 119 2.89 27.27 1.40
N PRO A 120 2.86 26.69 2.62
CA PRO A 120 3.42 25.36 2.82
C PRO A 120 2.71 24.38 1.88
N SER A 121 3.45 23.61 1.12
CA SER A 121 2.96 22.63 0.16
C SER A 121 2.15 21.50 0.81
N SER A 122 2.14 21.42 2.13
CA SER A 122 1.32 20.48 2.92
C SER A 122 0.96 21.09 4.27
N ILE A 123 -0.30 20.98 4.66
CA ILE A 123 -0.78 21.37 6.01
C ILE A 123 -0.29 20.35 7.05
N LEU A 124 -0.08 19.11 6.66
CA LEU A 124 0.31 18.01 7.53
C LEU A 124 1.75 17.57 7.21
N ASP A 125 2.51 17.33 8.27
CA ASP A 125 3.86 16.76 8.16
C ASP A 125 3.74 15.23 8.08
N ASN A 126 4.17 14.63 6.96
CA ASN A 126 4.06 13.20 6.68
C ASN A 126 5.36 12.43 6.98
N ARG A 127 6.33 13.04 7.67
CA ARG A 127 7.56 12.33 8.08
C ARG A 127 7.28 11.07 8.90
N PRO A 128 6.32 11.06 9.86
CA PRO A 128 6.01 9.84 10.59
C PRO A 128 5.54 8.69 9.69
N LEU A 129 4.75 8.99 8.66
CA LEU A 129 4.35 7.99 7.68
C LEU A 129 5.54 7.43 6.90
N ARG A 130 6.47 8.30 6.49
CA ARG A 130 7.69 7.87 5.81
C ARG A 130 8.52 6.93 6.70
N ASP A 131 8.70 7.29 7.97
CA ASP A 131 9.47 6.49 8.93
C ASP A 131 8.79 5.13 9.19
N LEU A 132 7.47 5.12 9.29
CA LEU A 132 6.66 3.90 9.39
C LEU A 132 6.87 3.01 8.16
N LEU A 133 6.75 3.56 6.96
CA LEU A 133 6.91 2.80 5.72
C LEU A 133 8.33 2.23 5.60
N ASN A 134 9.36 3.03 5.86
CA ASN A 134 10.75 2.59 5.83
C ASN A 134 11.04 1.48 6.85
N LYS A 135 10.32 1.45 7.96
CA LYS A 135 10.48 0.42 8.99
C LYS A 135 9.89 -0.93 8.56
N TYR A 136 8.78 -0.91 7.83
CA TYR A 136 8.00 -2.11 7.55
C TYR A 136 8.07 -2.61 6.11
N ILE A 137 8.53 -1.79 5.17
CA ILE A 137 8.61 -2.14 3.76
C ILE A 137 10.07 -2.32 3.37
N SER A 138 10.37 -3.44 2.74
CA SER A 138 11.65 -3.71 2.08
C SER A 138 11.40 -3.82 0.57
N PHE A 139 11.90 -2.86 -0.18
CA PHE A 139 11.80 -2.89 -1.65
C PHE A 139 12.65 -4.01 -2.24
N ASP A 140 13.84 -4.28 -1.69
CA ASP A 140 14.70 -5.39 -2.14
C ASP A 140 13.97 -6.73 -2.13
N ARG A 141 13.09 -6.96 -1.15
CA ARG A 141 12.27 -8.17 -1.07
C ARG A 141 11.18 -8.24 -2.12
N ILE A 142 10.72 -7.11 -2.64
CA ILE A 142 9.77 -7.07 -3.76
C ILE A 142 10.50 -7.54 -5.01
N ASP A 143 11.69 -6.99 -5.28
CA ASP A 143 12.52 -7.36 -6.44
C ASP A 143 12.89 -8.85 -6.38
N GLU A 144 13.27 -9.38 -5.22
CA GLU A 144 13.48 -10.80 -4.99
C GLU A 144 12.23 -11.62 -5.34
N SER A 145 11.05 -11.24 -4.81
CA SER A 145 9.80 -11.95 -5.04
C SER A 145 9.37 -11.95 -6.51
N ILE A 146 9.70 -10.90 -7.26
CA ILE A 146 9.47 -10.84 -8.70
C ILE A 146 10.44 -11.81 -9.41
N SER A 147 11.73 -11.75 -9.08
CA SER A 147 12.74 -12.59 -9.68
C SER A 147 12.52 -14.09 -9.42
N GLU A 148 12.00 -14.44 -8.25
CA GLU A 148 11.65 -15.81 -7.86
C GLU A 148 10.27 -16.26 -8.34
N GLY A 149 9.46 -15.36 -8.93
CA GLY A 149 8.16 -15.64 -9.51
C GLY A 149 7.01 -15.79 -8.52
N GLN A 150 7.18 -15.38 -7.26
CA GLN A 150 6.11 -15.32 -6.26
C GLN A 150 5.20 -14.12 -6.49
N LEU A 151 5.76 -13.03 -7.01
CA LEU A 151 5.05 -11.86 -7.50
C LEU A 151 5.31 -11.73 -9.00
N HIS A 152 4.26 -11.40 -9.76
CA HIS A 152 4.35 -11.18 -11.21
C HIS A 152 4.47 -9.71 -11.56
N GLY A 153 3.99 -8.86 -10.67
CA GLY A 153 4.07 -7.42 -10.78
C GLY A 153 3.21 -6.70 -9.75
N TYR A 154 3.47 -5.42 -9.61
CA TYR A 154 2.69 -4.55 -8.74
C TYR A 154 2.47 -3.19 -9.40
N ALA A 155 1.42 -2.48 -8.95
CA ALA A 155 1.17 -1.11 -9.34
C ALA A 155 0.67 -0.29 -8.14
N LEU A 156 1.34 0.82 -7.86
CA LEU A 156 1.03 1.71 -6.73
C LEU A 156 0.69 3.09 -7.25
N THR A 157 -0.53 3.53 -7.01
CA THR A 157 -1.00 4.83 -7.48
C THR A 157 -1.11 5.83 -6.33
N ALA A 158 -0.50 6.97 -6.52
CA ALA A 158 -0.52 8.10 -5.59
C ALA A 158 -0.85 9.40 -6.33
N CYS A 159 -1.22 10.44 -5.59
CA CYS A 159 -1.41 11.78 -6.12
C CYS A 159 -0.14 12.60 -5.95
N SER A 160 0.33 13.22 -7.02
CA SER A 160 1.40 14.20 -6.97
C SER A 160 0.87 15.51 -6.38
N TYR A 161 1.40 15.95 -5.25
CA TYR A 161 1.01 17.23 -4.66
C TYR A 161 1.47 18.43 -5.47
N THR A 162 2.46 18.27 -6.35
CA THR A 162 2.98 19.35 -7.18
C THR A 162 2.09 19.61 -8.39
N SER A 163 1.67 18.54 -9.08
CA SER A 163 0.85 18.66 -10.30
C SER A 163 -0.64 18.43 -10.06
N GLY A 164 -1.02 17.80 -8.95
CA GLY A 164 -2.39 17.34 -8.69
C GLY A 164 -2.79 16.10 -9.50
N GLU A 165 -1.85 15.53 -10.24
CA GLU A 165 -2.11 14.38 -11.11
C GLU A 165 -1.89 13.05 -10.39
N SER A 166 -2.56 12.03 -10.93
CA SER A 166 -2.35 10.65 -10.50
C SER A 166 -1.04 10.12 -11.09
N THR A 167 -0.17 9.60 -10.23
CA THR A 167 1.10 8.98 -10.63
C THR A 167 1.08 7.52 -10.21
N THR A 168 1.39 6.62 -11.16
CA THR A 168 1.47 5.18 -10.91
C THR A 168 2.91 4.70 -11.05
N PHE A 169 3.39 4.05 -10.00
CA PHE A 169 4.67 3.32 -9.96
C PHE A 169 4.35 1.84 -10.15
N TYR A 170 5.05 1.16 -11.05
CA TYR A 170 4.79 -0.26 -11.35
C TYR A 170 6.07 -0.97 -11.80
N ASP A 171 6.06 -2.29 -11.63
CA ASP A 171 7.03 -3.21 -12.18
C ASP A 171 6.32 -4.54 -12.52
#